data_3227be7db383e4e3e530fdf8687bac51
#
_entry.id   3227be7db383e4e3e530fdf8687bac51
#
_cell.length_a   1.000
_cell.length_b   1.000
_cell.length_c   1.000
_cell.angle_alpha   90.00
_cell.angle_beta   90.00
_cell.angle_gamma   90.00
#
_symmetry.space_group_name_H-M   'P 1'
#
loop_
_entity.id
_entity.type
_entity.pdbx_description
1 polymer ?
#
loop_
_entity_poly.entity_id
_entity_poly.type
_entity_poly.pdbx_seq_one_letter_code
_entity_poly.pdbx_strand_id
1 'polypeptide(L)'
;QCLHRLLNENIIPDIVTIVDGEKILYNDFKGIKNSLLKQMILLANVNVDSKILNLFTNKNLFLYEKEFLIKSNISKYLEGFTVGETTYQIFLMLGFREIYLVGTDMSIDETSGKTHDEMHKYSSKNRVNTNKKLSYRKKSKINQNKDVLTVEGNFTKNVLTTTFYSRLINNYNRITLKYKMNEQEVYNMSDGAKLKDIKPYSKIKRFYKYKLIDKNKLHKKLIKLFTETSENKFENNEKQM
;
A
#
# COMPACT_ATOMS: atom_id res chain seq x y z
N GLN A 1 9.10 3.37 3.02
CA GLN A 1 9.77 4.45 2.25
C GLN A 1 8.98 5.77 2.29
N CYS A 2 7.63 5.74 2.28
CA CYS A 2 6.81 6.97 2.37
C CYS A 2 6.88 7.63 3.76
N LEU A 3 7.26 6.90 4.80
CA LEU A 3 7.19 7.37 6.19
C LEU A 3 8.01 8.64 6.43
N HIS A 4 9.29 8.64 6.03
CA HIS A 4 10.14 9.82 6.19
C HIS A 4 9.60 11.04 5.45
N ARG A 5 9.06 10.85 4.24
CA ARG A 5 8.45 11.95 3.47
C ARG A 5 7.27 12.57 4.21
N LEU A 6 6.37 11.73 4.73
CA LEU A 6 5.23 12.20 5.52
C LEU A 6 5.69 12.96 6.77
N LEU A 7 6.66 12.42 7.50
CA LEU A 7 7.19 13.05 8.72
C LEU A 7 7.90 14.37 8.43
N ASN A 8 8.61 14.50 7.31
CA ASN A 8 9.23 15.75 6.87
C ASN A 8 8.19 16.84 6.57
N GLU A 9 7.00 16.43 6.11
CA GLU A 9 5.84 17.32 5.90
C GLU A 9 5.00 17.49 7.17
N ASN A 10 5.50 17.09 8.35
CA ASN A 10 4.78 17.10 9.62
C ASN A 10 3.48 16.27 9.61
N ILE A 11 3.36 15.27 8.74
CA ILE A 11 2.25 14.34 8.68
C ILE A 11 2.63 13.07 9.42
N ILE A 12 1.99 12.83 10.57
CA ILE A 12 2.15 11.60 11.34
C ILE A 12 1.05 10.64 10.88
N PRO A 13 1.38 9.51 10.22
CA PRO A 13 0.38 8.54 9.81
C PRO A 13 -0.21 7.83 11.04
N ASP A 14 -1.49 7.48 10.97
CA ASP A 14 -2.16 6.73 12.05
C ASP A 14 -1.77 5.25 12.02
N ILE A 15 -1.55 4.70 10.81
CA ILE A 15 -1.18 3.30 10.59
C ILE A 15 -0.01 3.24 9.62
N VAL A 16 0.96 2.40 9.94
CA VAL A 16 2.09 2.03 9.06
C VAL A 16 2.01 0.53 8.79
N THR A 17 2.09 0.11 7.54
CA THR A 17 2.05 -1.30 7.17
C THR A 17 3.40 -1.76 6.62
N ILE A 18 3.85 -2.95 7.03
CA ILE A 18 5.06 -3.60 6.52
C ILE A 18 4.73 -5.04 6.15
N VAL A 19 5.15 -5.43 4.95
CA VAL A 19 4.97 -6.80 4.41
C VAL A 19 6.28 -7.57 4.43
N ASP A 20 7.38 -6.91 4.05
CA ASP A 20 8.65 -7.56 3.80
C ASP A 20 9.49 -7.74 5.07
N GLY A 21 10.13 -8.92 5.20
CA GLY A 21 11.02 -9.25 6.32
C GLY A 21 12.47 -8.78 6.16
N GLU A 22 12.78 -7.96 5.13
CA GLU A 22 14.14 -7.55 4.86
C GLU A 22 14.71 -6.65 5.97
N LYS A 23 15.87 -7.05 6.51
CA LYS A 23 16.58 -6.29 7.59
C LYS A 23 16.90 -4.85 7.20
N ILE A 24 17.07 -4.57 5.91
CA ILE A 24 17.37 -3.23 5.41
C ILE A 24 16.24 -2.22 5.69
N LEU A 25 15.00 -2.70 5.85
CA LEU A 25 13.83 -1.86 6.15
C LEU A 25 13.94 -1.17 7.52
N TYR A 26 14.77 -1.69 8.44
CA TYR A 26 15.07 -1.00 9.70
C TYR A 26 15.61 0.43 9.46
N ASN A 27 16.32 0.65 8.36
CA ASN A 27 16.82 1.97 8.01
C ASN A 27 15.70 2.99 7.73
N ASP A 28 14.52 2.53 7.32
CA ASP A 28 13.35 3.38 7.11
C ASP A 28 12.71 3.86 8.44
N PHE A 29 13.17 3.35 9.58
CA PHE A 29 12.74 3.75 10.93
C PHE A 29 13.86 4.42 11.72
N LYS A 30 15.10 4.29 11.27
CA LYS A 30 16.27 4.84 11.96
C LYS A 30 16.15 6.36 12.08
N GLY A 31 16.36 6.86 13.30
CA GLY A 31 16.32 8.30 13.59
C GLY A 31 14.93 8.88 13.82
N ILE A 32 13.85 8.09 13.69
CA ILE A 32 12.51 8.55 14.05
C ILE A 32 12.39 8.60 15.58
N LYS A 33 11.92 9.73 16.10
CA LYS A 33 11.74 9.91 17.55
C LYS A 33 10.69 8.93 18.09
N ASN A 34 10.98 8.29 19.23
CA ASN A 34 10.04 7.37 19.89
C ASN A 34 8.66 7.99 20.19
N SER A 35 8.62 9.31 20.46
CA SER A 35 7.38 10.04 20.68
C SER A 35 6.46 10.06 19.44
N LEU A 36 7.03 10.00 18.23
CA LEU A 36 6.27 9.88 16.97
C LEU A 36 5.82 8.44 16.74
N LEU A 37 6.69 7.46 16.97
CA LEU A 37 6.34 6.04 16.82
C LEU A 37 5.19 5.62 17.74
N LYS A 38 5.12 6.16 18.96
CA LYS A 38 4.00 5.92 19.89
C LYS A 38 2.64 6.45 19.41
N GLN A 39 2.64 7.35 18.43
CA GLN A 39 1.40 7.89 17.84
C GLN A 39 0.93 7.09 16.63
N MET A 40 1.69 6.08 16.20
CA MET A 40 1.40 5.25 15.05
C MET A 40 1.07 3.83 15.48
N ILE A 41 0.24 3.16 14.70
CA ILE A 41 -0.01 1.71 14.80
C ILE A 41 0.81 1.03 13.72
N LEU A 42 1.57 0.02 14.08
CA LEU A 42 2.27 -0.84 13.12
C LEU A 42 1.43 -2.09 12.82
N LEU A 43 1.08 -2.27 11.55
CA LEU A 43 0.57 -3.52 11.00
C LEU A 43 1.73 -4.23 10.30
N ALA A 44 2.23 -5.31 10.88
CA ALA A 44 3.39 -5.99 10.36
C ALA A 44 3.09 -7.46 10.02
N ASN A 45 3.66 -7.93 8.91
CA ASN A 45 3.72 -9.37 8.68
C ASN A 45 4.57 -10.03 9.76
N VAL A 46 4.23 -11.25 10.17
CA VAL A 46 4.96 -12.02 11.19
C VAL A 46 6.45 -12.23 10.84
N ASN A 47 6.82 -12.12 9.57
CA ASN A 47 8.20 -12.26 9.10
C ASN A 47 9.04 -10.97 9.20
N VAL A 48 8.47 -9.86 9.67
CA VAL A 48 9.19 -8.58 9.80
C VAL A 48 10.29 -8.69 10.85
N ASP A 49 11.45 -8.10 10.56
CA ASP A 49 12.62 -8.10 11.46
C ASP A 49 12.24 -7.60 12.87
N SER A 50 12.60 -8.37 13.89
CA SER A 50 12.30 -8.07 15.30
C SER A 50 12.83 -6.69 15.75
N LYS A 51 13.91 -6.19 15.14
CA LYS A 51 14.41 -4.85 15.42
C LYS A 51 13.38 -3.75 15.10
N ILE A 52 12.56 -3.95 14.07
CA ILE A 52 11.48 -3.03 13.71
C ILE A 52 10.33 -3.21 14.69
N LEU A 53 9.93 -4.46 14.96
CA LEU A 53 8.84 -4.75 15.89
C LEU A 53 9.10 -4.15 17.28
N ASN A 54 10.34 -4.25 17.78
CA ASN A 54 10.76 -3.73 19.08
C ASN A 54 10.78 -2.19 19.18
N LEU A 55 10.61 -1.46 18.07
CA LEU A 55 10.43 -0.01 18.10
C LEU A 55 9.01 0.39 18.53
N PHE A 56 8.05 -0.52 18.47
CA PHE A 56 6.66 -0.27 18.81
C PHE A 56 6.30 -0.98 20.11
N THR A 57 5.40 -0.40 20.87
CA THR A 57 4.85 -1.05 22.07
C THR A 57 3.83 -2.11 21.66
N ASN A 58 3.63 -3.13 22.52
CA ASN A 58 2.63 -4.18 22.26
C ASN A 58 1.21 -3.63 22.02
N LYS A 59 0.89 -2.45 22.56
CA LYS A 59 -0.39 -1.79 22.33
C LYS A 59 -0.57 -1.22 20.93
N ASN A 60 0.55 -0.94 20.25
CA ASN A 60 0.56 -0.30 18.92
C ASN A 60 1.09 -1.24 17.83
N LEU A 61 1.29 -2.51 18.15
CA LEU A 61 1.80 -3.52 17.24
C LEU A 61 0.73 -4.59 17.01
N PHE A 62 0.35 -4.77 15.74
CA PHE A 62 -0.54 -5.84 15.31
C PHE A 62 0.14 -6.65 14.22
N LEU A 63 0.18 -7.95 14.41
CA LEU A 63 0.78 -8.88 13.48
C LEU A 63 -0.30 -9.50 12.59
N TYR A 64 0.03 -9.72 11.34
CA TYR A 64 -0.77 -10.51 10.42
C TYR A 64 0.11 -11.53 9.71
N GLU A 65 -0.48 -12.63 9.35
CA GLU A 65 0.17 -13.66 8.56
C GLU A 65 -0.33 -13.61 7.13
N LYS A 66 0.60 -13.70 6.19
CA LYS A 66 0.32 -13.84 4.78
C LYS A 66 0.73 -15.23 4.36
N GLU A 67 -0.20 -16.16 4.39
CA GLU A 67 0.05 -17.53 3.95
C GLU A 67 0.12 -17.63 2.44
N PHE A 68 1.20 -18.20 1.93
CA PHE A 68 1.37 -18.43 0.50
C PHE A 68 0.97 -19.85 0.05
N LEU A 69 0.81 -20.83 0.94
CA LEU A 69 0.86 -22.24 0.53
C LEU A 69 -0.11 -23.22 1.21
N ILE A 70 -0.97 -22.85 2.13
CA ILE A 70 -1.84 -23.84 2.79
C ILE A 70 -3.29 -23.70 2.29
N LYS A 71 -3.78 -24.74 1.62
CA LYS A 71 -5.20 -24.91 1.27
C LYS A 71 -6.00 -25.17 2.56
N SER A 72 -6.36 -24.17 3.30
CA SER A 72 -7.42 -24.28 4.29
C SER A 72 -8.69 -23.61 3.76
N ASN A 73 -9.82 -24.29 3.90
CA ASN A 73 -11.11 -23.80 3.41
C ASN A 73 -11.67 -22.59 4.18
N ILE A 74 -10.93 -22.01 5.12
CA ILE A 74 -11.46 -21.07 6.11
C ILE A 74 -10.70 -19.72 6.11
N SER A 75 -9.48 -19.62 5.58
CA SER A 75 -8.73 -18.38 5.67
C SER A 75 -9.01 -17.45 4.48
N LYS A 76 -9.47 -16.25 4.78
CA LYS A 76 -9.45 -15.12 3.84
C LYS A 76 -8.00 -14.70 3.69
N TYR A 77 -7.30 -15.23 2.69
CA TYR A 77 -5.88 -14.94 2.46
C TYR A 77 -5.69 -13.50 2.02
N LEU A 78 -4.61 -12.87 2.49
CA LEU A 78 -4.14 -11.62 1.94
C LEU A 78 -3.49 -11.90 0.57
N GLU A 79 -4.11 -11.42 -0.48
CA GLU A 79 -3.74 -11.71 -1.87
C GLU A 79 -2.78 -10.67 -2.47
N GLY A 80 -2.56 -9.54 -1.79
CA GLY A 80 -1.69 -8.46 -2.26
C GLY A 80 -0.24 -8.90 -2.43
N PHE A 81 0.41 -8.58 -3.55
CA PHE A 81 1.84 -8.84 -3.77
C PHE A 81 2.72 -7.75 -3.17
N THR A 82 2.21 -6.53 -3.09
CA THR A 82 2.92 -5.37 -2.56
C THR A 82 2.30 -4.90 -1.24
N VAL A 83 3.04 -4.07 -0.50
CA VAL A 83 2.52 -3.45 0.73
C VAL A 83 1.26 -2.62 0.47
N GLY A 84 1.20 -1.92 -0.67
CA GLY A 84 0.03 -1.11 -1.05
C GLY A 84 -1.23 -1.96 -1.24
N GLU A 85 -1.13 -3.05 -2.00
CA GLU A 85 -2.25 -3.97 -2.22
C GLU A 85 -2.69 -4.66 -0.93
N THR A 86 -1.74 -5.11 -0.11
CA THR A 86 -2.02 -5.75 1.18
C THR A 86 -2.74 -4.78 2.12
N THR A 87 -2.26 -3.53 2.23
CA THR A 87 -2.90 -2.49 3.06
C THR A 87 -4.31 -2.19 2.55
N TYR A 88 -4.47 -2.05 1.25
CA TYR A 88 -5.76 -1.81 0.61
C TYR A 88 -6.76 -2.93 0.92
N GLN A 89 -6.35 -4.18 0.76
CA GLN A 89 -7.17 -5.34 1.09
C GLN A 89 -7.58 -5.37 2.57
N ILE A 90 -6.63 -5.12 3.48
CA ILE A 90 -6.91 -5.04 4.92
C ILE A 90 -7.96 -3.96 5.20
N PHE A 91 -7.85 -2.78 4.59
CA PHE A 91 -8.78 -1.68 4.83
C PHE A 91 -10.19 -1.98 4.27
N LEU A 92 -10.30 -2.66 3.13
CA LEU A 92 -11.59 -3.16 2.65
C LEU A 92 -12.21 -4.15 3.64
N MET A 93 -11.43 -5.12 4.12
CA MET A 93 -11.90 -6.14 5.07
C MET A 93 -12.27 -5.57 6.44
N LEU A 94 -11.64 -4.48 6.86
CA LEU A 94 -11.96 -3.74 8.10
C LEU A 94 -13.19 -2.83 7.96
N GLY A 95 -13.76 -2.70 6.77
CA GLY A 95 -14.99 -1.95 6.53
C GLY A 95 -14.80 -0.43 6.53
N PHE A 96 -13.62 0.08 6.17
CA PHE A 96 -13.44 1.52 5.94
C PHE A 96 -14.39 2.00 4.85
N ARG A 97 -15.25 2.97 5.16
CA ARG A 97 -16.31 3.43 4.25
C ARG A 97 -15.79 4.18 3.04
N GLU A 98 -14.77 5.02 3.23
CA GLU A 98 -14.13 5.77 2.15
C GLU A 98 -12.62 5.51 2.17
N ILE A 99 -12.07 5.09 1.03
CA ILE A 99 -10.65 4.81 0.86
C ILE A 99 -10.14 5.66 -0.30
N TYR A 100 -9.10 6.44 -0.07
CA TYR A 100 -8.46 7.29 -1.08
C TYR A 100 -7.05 6.76 -1.35
N LEU A 101 -6.81 6.28 -2.56
CA LEU A 101 -5.52 5.78 -3.00
C LEU A 101 -4.69 6.95 -3.53
N VAL A 102 -3.49 7.13 -2.98
CA VAL A 102 -2.52 8.15 -3.36
C VAL A 102 -1.19 7.47 -3.67
N GLY A 103 -0.56 7.83 -4.80
CA GLY A 103 0.71 7.22 -5.21
C GLY A 103 0.56 5.79 -5.74
N THR A 104 -0.62 5.41 -6.22
CA THR A 104 -0.91 4.12 -6.87
C THR A 104 -0.95 4.27 -8.39
N ASP A 105 0.05 4.94 -8.96
CA ASP A 105 0.06 5.31 -10.37
C ASP A 105 0.12 4.09 -11.29
N MET A 106 0.96 3.11 -10.97
CA MET A 106 1.19 1.90 -11.78
C MET A 106 1.43 2.23 -13.27
N SER A 107 2.03 3.38 -13.51
CA SER A 107 2.37 3.89 -14.83
C SER A 107 3.85 4.26 -14.89
N ILE A 108 4.30 4.55 -16.10
CA ILE A 108 5.65 5.00 -16.40
C ILE A 108 5.54 6.44 -16.87
N ASP A 109 6.39 7.31 -16.36
CA ASP A 109 6.57 8.63 -16.95
C ASP A 109 7.10 8.50 -18.38
N GLU A 110 6.35 8.96 -19.35
CA GLU A 110 6.64 8.78 -20.78
C GLU A 110 7.94 9.47 -21.18
N THR A 111 8.27 10.58 -20.55
CA THR A 111 9.43 11.40 -20.88
C THR A 111 10.72 10.82 -20.28
N SER A 112 10.70 10.50 -19.00
CA SER A 112 11.88 10.07 -18.25
C SER A 112 12.03 8.56 -18.14
N GLY A 113 10.98 7.79 -18.42
CA GLY A 113 10.93 6.34 -18.19
C GLY A 113 10.93 5.96 -16.70
N LYS A 114 10.71 6.90 -15.79
CA LYS A 114 10.68 6.66 -14.36
C LYS A 114 9.44 5.87 -13.97
N THR A 115 9.63 4.96 -13.03
CA THR A 115 8.57 4.13 -12.44
C THR A 115 8.28 4.50 -10.99
N HIS A 116 9.06 5.41 -10.42
CA HIS A 116 8.97 5.86 -9.03
C HIS A 116 9.29 7.35 -8.93
N ASP A 117 8.75 7.98 -7.91
CA ASP A 117 9.06 9.37 -7.54
C ASP A 117 10.57 9.57 -7.36
N GLU A 118 11.06 10.78 -7.57
CA GLU A 118 12.50 11.11 -7.50
C GLU A 118 13.11 10.83 -6.13
N MET A 119 12.35 10.99 -5.06
CA MET A 119 12.78 10.74 -3.68
C MET A 119 12.85 9.25 -3.33
N HIS A 120 12.35 8.37 -4.20
CA HIS A 120 12.42 6.94 -3.97
C HIS A 120 13.84 6.42 -4.20
N LYS A 121 14.37 5.61 -3.26
CA LYS A 121 15.76 5.09 -3.31
C LYS A 121 16.13 4.35 -4.61
N TYR A 122 15.14 3.87 -5.34
CA TYR A 122 15.31 3.18 -6.62
C TYR A 122 14.94 4.03 -7.84
N SER A 123 14.55 5.29 -7.66
CA SER A 123 14.11 6.16 -8.77
C SER A 123 15.14 6.29 -9.90
N SER A 124 16.42 6.35 -9.55
CA SER A 124 17.51 6.45 -10.52
C SER A 124 17.89 5.13 -11.20
N LYS A 125 17.53 3.99 -10.58
CA LYS A 125 17.93 2.65 -11.04
C LYS A 125 16.89 1.95 -11.91
N ASN A 126 15.62 2.28 -11.73
CA ASN A 126 14.49 1.61 -12.36
C ASN A 126 13.84 2.47 -13.44
N ARG A 127 14.61 2.89 -14.43
CA ARG A 127 14.07 3.53 -15.63
C ARG A 127 13.71 2.48 -16.67
N VAL A 128 12.58 2.65 -17.31
CA VAL A 128 12.10 1.84 -18.42
C VAL A 128 12.39 2.57 -19.72
N ASN A 129 12.84 1.86 -20.73
CA ASN A 129 12.98 2.42 -22.06
C ASN A 129 11.59 2.51 -22.72
N THR A 130 11.07 3.71 -22.86
CA THR A 130 9.76 3.97 -23.50
C THR A 130 9.87 4.05 -25.02
N ASN A 131 11.08 4.14 -25.56
CA ASN A 131 11.32 4.28 -27.00
C ASN A 131 11.96 3.00 -27.58
N LYS A 132 11.20 2.22 -28.35
CA LYS A 132 11.67 0.98 -28.99
C LYS A 132 12.92 1.15 -29.87
N LYS A 133 13.18 2.34 -30.42
CA LYS A 133 14.36 2.64 -31.21
C LYS A 133 15.64 2.79 -30.40
N LEU A 134 15.57 2.89 -29.08
CA LEU A 134 16.72 3.01 -28.20
C LEU A 134 17.27 1.66 -27.68
N SER A 135 16.71 0.54 -28.11
CA SER A 135 17.05 -0.81 -27.64
C SER A 135 18.51 -1.21 -27.94
N TYR A 136 19.23 -0.50 -28.82
CA TYR A 136 20.62 -0.78 -29.21
C TYR A 136 21.68 0.06 -28.50
N ARG A 137 21.30 0.97 -27.56
CA ARG A 137 22.31 1.75 -26.84
C ARG A 137 22.87 0.99 -25.64
N LYS A 138 24.17 0.73 -25.70
CA LYS A 138 25.00 0.06 -24.70
C LYS A 138 24.69 0.47 -23.26
N LYS A 139 24.60 -0.56 -22.37
CA LYS A 139 24.79 -0.50 -20.90
C LYS A 139 24.31 0.79 -20.21
N SER A 140 23.13 1.26 -20.56
CA SER A 140 22.50 2.33 -19.78
C SER A 140 21.84 1.72 -18.53
N LYS A 141 21.72 2.51 -17.47
CA LYS A 141 20.98 2.16 -16.24
C LYS A 141 19.47 1.94 -16.48
N ILE A 142 19.05 1.86 -17.74
CA ILE A 142 17.69 1.62 -18.20
C ILE A 142 17.50 0.11 -18.27
N ASN A 143 16.49 -0.38 -17.56
CA ASN A 143 16.16 -1.80 -17.60
C ASN A 143 15.48 -2.13 -18.93
N GLN A 144 16.26 -2.59 -19.90
CA GLN A 144 15.85 -2.78 -21.30
C GLN A 144 14.87 -3.95 -21.51
N ASN A 145 14.69 -4.81 -20.49
CA ASN A 145 13.95 -6.06 -20.62
C ASN A 145 12.50 -5.99 -20.09
N LYS A 146 11.98 -4.80 -19.82
CA LYS A 146 10.57 -4.66 -19.41
C LYS A 146 9.71 -4.33 -20.62
N ASP A 147 8.77 -5.20 -20.95
CA ASP A 147 7.76 -4.92 -21.94
C ASP A 147 6.91 -3.73 -21.48
N VAL A 148 6.80 -2.74 -22.34
CA VAL A 148 5.95 -1.56 -22.12
C VAL A 148 4.60 -1.82 -22.77
N LEU A 149 3.55 -1.64 -21.99
CA LEU A 149 2.16 -1.83 -22.39
C LEU A 149 1.43 -0.48 -22.30
N THR A 150 0.35 -0.34 -23.07
CA THR A 150 -0.57 0.78 -22.96
C THR A 150 -1.83 0.29 -22.28
N VAL A 151 -2.28 1.02 -21.24
CA VAL A 151 -3.51 0.76 -20.50
C VAL A 151 -4.34 2.02 -20.38
N GLU A 152 -5.63 1.89 -20.04
CA GLU A 152 -6.51 3.03 -19.76
C GLU A 152 -5.99 3.83 -18.58
N GLY A 153 -5.95 5.17 -18.72
CA GLY A 153 -5.51 6.07 -17.67
C GLY A 153 -6.64 6.51 -16.75
N ASN A 154 -6.29 6.93 -15.53
CA ASN A 154 -7.25 7.37 -14.53
C ASN A 154 -7.88 8.74 -14.86
N PHE A 155 -7.06 9.67 -15.35
CA PHE A 155 -7.49 11.01 -15.79
C PHE A 155 -7.23 11.26 -17.27
N THR A 156 -6.41 10.48 -17.91
CA THR A 156 -6.06 10.54 -19.33
C THR A 156 -6.64 9.34 -20.04
N LYS A 157 -6.69 9.38 -21.38
CA LYS A 157 -7.22 8.26 -22.16
C LYS A 157 -6.37 6.99 -21.98
N ASN A 158 -5.05 7.13 -22.07
CA ASN A 158 -4.10 6.04 -21.99
C ASN A 158 -2.84 6.47 -21.23
N VAL A 159 -2.19 5.52 -20.58
CA VAL A 159 -0.88 5.67 -19.94
C VAL A 159 0.00 4.47 -20.27
N LEU A 160 1.31 4.67 -20.23
CA LEU A 160 2.27 3.57 -20.36
C LEU A 160 2.47 2.86 -19.04
N THR A 161 2.56 1.54 -19.07
CA THR A 161 2.81 0.70 -17.91
C THR A 161 3.80 -0.44 -18.24
N THR A 162 4.20 -1.21 -17.24
CA THR A 162 5.02 -2.42 -17.42
C THR A 162 4.17 -3.67 -17.25
N THR A 163 4.65 -4.82 -17.73
CA THR A 163 4.04 -6.13 -17.46
C THR A 163 3.85 -6.37 -15.94
N PHE A 164 4.83 -5.95 -15.12
CA PHE A 164 4.72 -6.06 -13.67
C PHE A 164 3.57 -5.20 -13.13
N TYR A 165 3.50 -3.93 -13.52
CA TYR A 165 2.41 -3.04 -13.08
C TYR A 165 1.05 -3.46 -13.62
N SER A 166 0.98 -4.01 -14.84
CA SER A 166 -0.27 -4.59 -15.37
C SER A 166 -0.79 -5.72 -14.48
N ARG A 167 0.10 -6.55 -13.93
CA ARG A 167 -0.29 -7.57 -12.93
C ARG A 167 -0.82 -6.94 -11.63
N LEU A 168 -0.21 -5.86 -11.15
CA LEU A 168 -0.70 -5.14 -9.97
C LEU A 168 -2.08 -4.52 -10.23
N ILE A 169 -2.28 -3.88 -11.40
CA ILE A 169 -3.60 -3.36 -11.83
C ILE A 169 -4.66 -4.46 -11.74
N ASN A 170 -4.39 -5.61 -12.35
CA ASN A 170 -5.30 -6.74 -12.33
C ASN A 170 -5.56 -7.25 -10.90
N ASN A 171 -4.55 -7.24 -10.04
CA ASN A 171 -4.69 -7.69 -8.66
C ASN A 171 -5.50 -6.69 -7.82
N TYR A 172 -5.30 -5.37 -7.97
CA TYR A 172 -6.17 -4.36 -7.37
C TYR A 172 -7.62 -4.54 -7.78
N ASN A 173 -7.87 -4.75 -9.08
CA ASN A 173 -9.22 -4.99 -9.60
C ASN A 173 -9.85 -6.25 -8.98
N ARG A 174 -9.09 -7.32 -8.85
CA ARG A 174 -9.54 -8.58 -8.23
C ARG A 174 -9.83 -8.41 -6.74
N ILE A 175 -8.95 -7.74 -6.00
CA ILE A 175 -9.14 -7.42 -4.58
C ILE A 175 -10.40 -6.57 -4.40
N THR A 176 -10.58 -5.55 -5.24
CA THR A 176 -11.77 -4.70 -5.20
C THR A 176 -13.04 -5.50 -5.43
N LEU A 177 -13.08 -6.31 -6.48
CA LEU A 177 -14.24 -7.14 -6.80
C LEU A 177 -14.60 -8.13 -5.68
N LYS A 178 -13.59 -8.68 -5.01
CA LYS A 178 -13.77 -9.75 -4.01
C LYS A 178 -14.09 -9.22 -2.61
N TYR A 179 -13.52 -8.09 -2.21
CA TYR A 179 -13.54 -7.64 -0.81
C TYR A 179 -14.25 -6.31 -0.59
N LYS A 180 -14.50 -5.52 -1.63
CA LYS A 180 -15.24 -4.26 -1.49
C LYS A 180 -16.70 -4.54 -1.19
N MET A 181 -17.20 -4.00 -0.08
CA MET A 181 -18.61 -4.05 0.30
C MET A 181 -19.42 -2.95 -0.40
N ASN A 182 -20.74 -3.10 -0.48
CA ASN A 182 -21.62 -2.14 -1.18
C ASN A 182 -21.54 -0.73 -0.60
N GLU A 183 -21.38 -0.61 0.71
CA GLU A 183 -21.32 0.69 1.40
C GLU A 183 -19.95 1.37 1.35
N GLN A 184 -18.97 0.70 0.74
CA GLN A 184 -17.61 1.23 0.63
C GLN A 184 -17.41 1.99 -0.68
N GLU A 185 -16.82 3.16 -0.58
CA GLU A 185 -16.40 3.96 -1.71
C GLU A 185 -14.87 4.01 -1.79
N VAL A 186 -14.33 3.69 -2.96
CA VAL A 186 -12.89 3.74 -3.21
C VAL A 186 -12.60 4.73 -4.33
N TYR A 187 -11.61 5.58 -4.09
CA TYR A 187 -11.21 6.65 -4.99
C TYR A 187 -9.73 6.53 -5.33
N ASN A 188 -9.37 6.69 -6.60
CA ASN A 188 -8.00 6.81 -7.05
C ASN A 188 -7.68 8.27 -7.35
N MET A 189 -6.72 8.83 -6.59
CA MET A 189 -6.24 10.20 -6.75
C MET A 189 -4.95 10.28 -7.58
N SER A 190 -4.40 9.14 -7.97
CA SER A 190 -3.15 9.07 -8.71
C SER A 190 -3.36 9.29 -10.21
N ASP A 191 -2.45 10.00 -10.85
CA ASP A 191 -2.45 10.25 -12.29
C ASP A 191 -1.70 9.13 -13.03
N GLY A 192 -2.29 7.96 -13.04
CA GLY A 192 -1.70 6.78 -13.65
C GLY A 192 -2.75 5.87 -14.26
N ALA A 193 -2.60 4.58 -14.09
CA ALA A 193 -3.52 3.59 -14.63
C ALA A 193 -4.90 3.65 -13.95
N LYS A 194 -5.95 3.47 -14.73
CA LYS A 194 -7.31 3.31 -14.23
C LYS A 194 -7.48 1.97 -13.55
N LEU A 195 -8.10 1.99 -12.39
CA LEU A 195 -8.48 0.80 -11.64
C LEU A 195 -9.99 0.57 -11.79
N LYS A 196 -10.39 -0.68 -12.05
CA LYS A 196 -11.79 -1.04 -12.23
C LYS A 196 -12.54 -0.95 -10.89
N ASP A 197 -13.77 -0.42 -10.93
CA ASP A 197 -14.64 -0.22 -9.76
C ASP A 197 -14.06 0.70 -8.67
N ILE A 198 -13.02 1.47 -9.02
CA ILE A 198 -12.42 2.52 -8.23
C ILE A 198 -12.60 3.85 -8.97
N LYS A 199 -13.18 4.83 -8.30
CA LYS A 199 -13.58 6.10 -8.92
C LYS A 199 -12.38 7.04 -9.06
N PRO A 200 -12.13 7.64 -10.24
CA PRO A 200 -11.18 8.75 -10.35
C PRO A 200 -11.60 9.92 -9.46
N TYR A 201 -10.65 10.52 -8.73
CA TYR A 201 -10.96 11.65 -7.86
C TYR A 201 -9.84 12.68 -7.82
N SER A 202 -10.07 13.87 -8.41
CA SER A 202 -9.09 14.95 -8.48
C SER A 202 -9.40 16.14 -7.54
N LYS A 203 -10.57 16.14 -6.86
CA LYS A 203 -11.07 17.32 -6.13
C LYS A 203 -10.69 17.26 -4.63
N ILE A 204 -9.61 17.92 -4.26
CA ILE A 204 -9.19 18.08 -2.86
C ILE A 204 -10.22 18.82 -1.98
N LYS A 205 -11.06 19.68 -2.57
CA LYS A 205 -12.05 20.51 -1.84
C LYS A 205 -13.02 19.73 -0.95
N ARG A 206 -13.26 18.43 -1.23
CA ARG A 206 -14.14 17.61 -0.38
C ARG A 206 -13.59 17.41 1.03
N PHE A 207 -12.25 17.33 1.18
CA PHE A 207 -11.61 17.08 2.47
C PHE A 207 -11.82 18.22 3.48
N TYR A 208 -12.00 19.44 3.02
CA TYR A 208 -12.29 20.59 3.90
C TYR A 208 -13.67 20.53 4.59
N LYS A 209 -14.56 19.63 4.17
CA LYS A 209 -15.87 19.44 4.78
C LYS A 209 -15.85 18.50 6.00
N TYR A 210 -14.82 17.72 6.17
CA TYR A 210 -14.69 16.81 7.31
C TYR A 210 -14.22 17.58 8.54
N LYS A 211 -14.89 17.35 9.67
CA LYS A 211 -14.39 17.86 10.97
C LYS A 211 -13.06 17.18 11.27
N LEU A 212 -12.10 17.95 11.77
CA LEU A 212 -10.87 17.40 12.31
C LEU A 212 -11.21 16.42 13.44
N ILE A 213 -10.66 15.22 13.33
CA ILE A 213 -10.84 14.19 14.35
C ILE A 213 -9.74 14.36 15.40
N ASP A 214 -10.11 14.22 16.67
CA ASP A 214 -9.14 14.08 17.74
C ASP A 214 -8.29 12.81 17.48
N LYS A 215 -7.01 12.99 17.21
CA LYS A 215 -6.05 11.93 16.92
C LYS A 215 -5.98 10.87 18.04
N ASN A 216 -6.05 11.28 19.30
CA ASN A 216 -6.02 10.35 20.43
C ASN A 216 -7.28 9.49 20.48
N LYS A 217 -8.44 10.09 20.18
CA LYS A 217 -9.71 9.36 20.11
C LYS A 217 -9.72 8.38 18.93
N LEU A 218 -9.19 8.79 17.77
CA LEU A 218 -9.05 7.93 16.59
C LEU A 218 -8.13 6.75 16.92
N HIS A 219 -6.96 7.03 17.49
CA HIS A 219 -5.98 6.00 17.84
C HIS A 219 -6.57 4.93 18.79
N LYS A 220 -7.28 5.35 19.83
CA LYS A 220 -7.98 4.40 20.73
C LYS A 220 -9.03 3.55 20.00
N LYS A 221 -9.77 4.14 19.06
CA LYS A 221 -10.75 3.39 18.26
C LYS A 221 -10.09 2.38 17.34
N LEU A 222 -8.99 2.74 16.69
CA LEU A 222 -8.25 1.83 15.83
C LEU A 222 -7.66 0.66 16.62
N ILE A 223 -7.04 0.93 17.77
CA ILE A 223 -6.54 -0.13 18.67
C ILE A 223 -7.68 -1.09 19.04
N LYS A 224 -8.82 -0.57 19.47
CA LYS A 224 -9.98 -1.38 19.82
C LYS A 224 -10.42 -2.26 18.63
N LEU A 225 -10.54 -1.68 17.42
CA LEU A 225 -10.90 -2.39 16.20
C LEU A 225 -9.96 -3.56 15.91
N PHE A 226 -8.64 -3.32 15.96
CA PHE A 226 -7.65 -4.37 15.71
C PHE A 226 -7.65 -5.46 16.79
N THR A 227 -7.84 -5.09 18.06
CA THR A 227 -7.92 -6.06 19.17
C THR A 227 -9.14 -6.96 19.01
N GLU A 228 -10.31 -6.40 18.79
CA GLU A 228 -11.56 -7.16 18.61
C GLU A 228 -11.48 -8.08 17.37
N THR A 229 -10.85 -7.64 16.30
CA THR A 229 -10.65 -8.47 15.10
C THR A 229 -9.70 -9.63 15.36
N SER A 230 -8.73 -9.48 16.26
CA SER A 230 -7.80 -10.54 16.66
C SER A 230 -8.49 -11.57 17.56
N GLU A 231 -9.25 -11.15 18.54
CA GLU A 231 -9.94 -12.02 19.50
C GLU A 231 -11.01 -12.90 18.84
N ASN A 232 -11.81 -12.35 17.95
CA ASN A 232 -12.86 -13.10 17.22
C ASN A 232 -12.32 -14.25 16.34
N LYS A 233 -11.04 -14.26 15.99
CA LYS A 233 -10.42 -15.36 15.25
C LYS A 233 -10.03 -16.53 16.15
N PHE A 234 -9.64 -16.27 17.40
CA PHE A 234 -9.27 -17.32 18.35
C PHE A 234 -10.49 -18.11 18.85
N GLU A 235 -11.58 -17.43 19.20
CA GLU A 235 -12.80 -18.10 19.66
C GLU A 235 -13.47 -18.99 18.62
N ASN A 236 -13.38 -18.64 17.33
CA ASN A 236 -13.95 -19.46 16.26
C ASN A 236 -13.10 -20.72 15.95
N ASN A 237 -11.81 -20.70 16.26
CA ASN A 237 -10.95 -21.88 16.09
C ASN A 237 -11.08 -22.88 17.24
N GLU A 238 -11.34 -22.42 18.47
CA GLU A 238 -11.58 -23.32 19.64
C GLU A 238 -12.93 -24.03 19.57
N LYS A 239 -13.93 -23.45 18.90
CA LYS A 239 -15.24 -24.11 18.70
C LYS A 239 -15.30 -25.11 17.55
N GLN A 240 -14.20 -25.29 16.80
CA GLN A 240 -14.11 -26.23 15.67
C GLN A 240 -13.09 -27.36 15.91
N MET A 241 -12.46 -27.44 17.08
CA MET A 241 -11.71 -28.59 17.58
C MET A 241 -12.56 -29.39 18.57
#